data_06c47dec07b9016a2bc418ff480dd1d1
#
_entry.id   06c47dec07b9016a2bc418ff480dd1d1
#
_cell.length_a   1.000
_cell.length_b   1.000
_cell.length_c   1.000
_cell.angle_alpha   90.00
_cell.angle_beta   90.00
_cell.angle_gamma   90.00
#
_symmetry.space_group_name_H-M   'P 1'
#
loop_
_entity.id
_entity.type
_entity.pdbx_description
1 polymer ?
#
loop_
_entity_poly.entity_id
_entity_poly.type
_entity_poly.pdbx_seq_one_letter_code
_entity_poly.pdbx_strand_id
1 'polypeptide(L)'
;MELKIEHLSKRFKDKTAVNDVSLTLTSGVWGLLGANGAGKTTLMRMIADIMVPTNGAIYYDGQDIHEMGKAYRELFGFLPQDFGYSRDFTVKDYLEYMAALKDVPARETSRKINHLLDILTLSDVKRKKIAKLSGGMKRRVGIAQAMLNDPKILVMDEPTAGLDPGERVRFRNFISEFSHDRIVLISTHIVSDVEYIATRNAIMKDGK
;
A
#
# COMPACT_ATOMS: atom_id res chain seq x y z
N MET A 1 4.76 16.57 7.25
CA MET A 1 4.88 15.14 6.89
C MET A 1 5.36 15.06 5.45
N GLU A 2 6.52 14.49 5.27
CA GLU A 2 7.21 14.38 3.98
C GLU A 2 7.95 13.05 3.91
N LEU A 3 7.87 12.37 2.76
CA LEU A 3 8.69 11.21 2.45
C LEU A 3 9.58 11.55 1.26
N LYS A 4 10.87 11.71 1.50
CA LYS A 4 11.87 12.15 0.52
C LYS A 4 12.70 10.96 0.05
N ILE A 5 12.73 10.74 -1.24
CA ILE A 5 13.53 9.74 -1.93
C ILE A 5 14.69 10.46 -2.61
N GLU A 6 15.94 10.07 -2.31
CA GLU A 6 17.13 10.73 -2.83
C GLU A 6 18.03 9.73 -3.58
N HIS A 7 18.22 9.99 -4.88
CA HIS A 7 19.14 9.25 -5.73
C HIS A 7 19.01 7.73 -5.65
N LEU A 8 17.74 7.26 -5.50
CA LEU A 8 17.44 5.87 -5.20
C LEU A 8 17.68 4.98 -6.41
N SER A 9 18.48 3.94 -6.23
CA SER A 9 18.76 2.96 -7.28
C SER A 9 18.68 1.54 -6.76
N LYS A 10 18.21 0.62 -7.62
CA LYS A 10 18.22 -0.82 -7.36
C LYS A 10 18.68 -1.59 -8.57
N ARG A 11 19.79 -2.31 -8.40
CA ARG A 11 20.36 -3.19 -9.42
C ARG A 11 20.24 -4.65 -8.98
N PHE A 12 19.76 -5.49 -9.89
CA PHE A 12 19.72 -6.96 -9.75
C PHE A 12 20.63 -7.56 -10.81
N LYS A 13 21.75 -8.12 -10.40
CA LYS A 13 22.73 -8.70 -11.35
C LYS A 13 22.95 -7.79 -12.58
N ASP A 14 22.31 -8.14 -13.69
CA ASP A 14 22.47 -7.47 -14.98
C ASP A 14 21.39 -6.44 -15.29
N LYS A 15 20.38 -6.29 -14.41
CA LYS A 15 19.24 -5.38 -14.62
C LYS A 15 19.19 -4.28 -13.56
N THR A 16 19.18 -3.04 -13.98
CA THR A 16 18.84 -1.90 -13.11
C THR A 16 17.32 -1.71 -13.16
N ALA A 17 16.63 -1.99 -12.06
CA ALA A 17 15.19 -1.91 -11.97
C ALA A 17 14.70 -0.52 -11.55
N VAL A 18 15.50 0.20 -10.75
CA VAL A 18 15.30 1.61 -10.38
C VAL A 18 16.64 2.30 -10.56
N ASN A 19 16.68 3.45 -11.22
CA ASN A 19 17.88 4.13 -11.64
C ASN A 19 17.81 5.63 -11.34
N ASP A 20 18.47 6.03 -10.25
CA ASP A 20 18.63 7.42 -9.83
C ASP A 20 17.31 8.20 -9.67
N VAL A 21 16.33 7.59 -8.97
CA VAL A 21 15.04 8.21 -8.73
C VAL A 21 15.12 9.14 -7.52
N SER A 22 14.73 10.41 -7.72
CA SER A 22 14.55 11.39 -6.65
C SER A 22 13.12 11.92 -6.70
N LEU A 23 12.41 11.85 -5.57
CA LEU A 23 11.00 12.25 -5.48
C LEU A 23 10.66 12.62 -4.04
N THR A 24 9.85 13.66 -3.88
CA THR A 24 9.32 14.05 -2.57
C THR A 24 7.81 13.86 -2.54
N LEU A 25 7.33 12.99 -1.66
CA LEU A 25 5.91 12.73 -1.43
C LEU A 25 5.45 13.52 -0.19
N THR A 26 4.36 14.23 -0.34
CA THR A 26 3.67 14.95 0.74
C THR A 26 2.26 14.42 0.94
N SER A 27 1.53 14.90 1.95
CA SER A 27 0.15 14.47 2.20
C SER A 27 -0.73 14.59 0.96
N GLY A 28 -1.65 13.65 0.81
CA GLY A 28 -2.54 13.49 -0.33
C GLY A 28 -2.29 12.19 -1.09
N VAL A 29 -3.01 12.01 -2.18
CA VAL A 29 -2.89 10.82 -3.05
C VAL A 29 -1.88 11.10 -4.17
N TRP A 30 -0.91 10.20 -4.31
CA TRP A 30 0.08 10.17 -5.38
C TRP A 30 -0.16 8.96 -6.28
N GLY A 31 -0.34 9.21 -7.56
CA GLY A 31 -0.35 8.17 -8.58
C GLY A 31 1.05 7.84 -9.06
N LEU A 32 1.47 6.57 -9.00
CA LEU A 32 2.69 6.08 -9.63
C LEU A 32 2.33 5.31 -10.90
N LEU A 33 2.41 6.01 -12.03
CA LEU A 33 2.04 5.50 -13.35
C LEU A 33 3.22 4.87 -14.08
N GLY A 34 2.97 3.88 -14.89
CA GLY A 34 4.01 3.27 -15.74
C GLY A 34 3.62 1.88 -16.21
N ALA A 35 4.24 1.43 -17.28
CA ALA A 35 4.05 0.09 -17.83
C ALA A 35 4.50 -1.01 -16.85
N ASN A 36 4.06 -2.24 -17.10
CA ASN A 36 4.57 -3.40 -16.37
C ASN A 36 6.07 -3.54 -16.62
N GLY A 37 6.82 -3.78 -15.54
CA GLY A 37 8.29 -3.86 -15.60
C GLY A 37 9.01 -2.52 -15.54
N ALA A 38 8.31 -1.37 -15.45
CA ALA A 38 8.93 -0.04 -15.32
C ALA A 38 9.72 0.18 -14.01
N GLY A 39 9.55 -0.70 -13.01
CA GLY A 39 10.25 -0.59 -11.72
C GLY A 39 9.36 -0.20 -10.54
N LYS A 40 8.07 0.08 -10.75
CA LYS A 40 7.11 0.55 -9.73
C LYS A 40 7.12 -0.32 -8.47
N THR A 41 6.91 -1.62 -8.61
CA THR A 41 6.89 -2.57 -7.47
C THR A 41 8.23 -2.58 -6.73
N THR A 42 9.36 -2.46 -7.44
CA THR A 42 10.69 -2.37 -6.81
C THR A 42 10.83 -1.09 -5.99
N LEU A 43 10.45 0.04 -6.54
CA LEU A 43 10.44 1.32 -5.83
C LEU A 43 9.57 1.24 -4.57
N MET A 44 8.35 0.73 -4.69
CA MET A 44 7.42 0.61 -3.56
C MET A 44 7.93 -0.33 -2.47
N ARG A 45 8.63 -1.42 -2.83
CA ARG A 45 9.26 -2.32 -1.85
C ARG A 45 10.43 -1.66 -1.11
N MET A 46 11.16 -0.76 -1.75
CA MET A 46 12.21 0.03 -1.08
C MET A 46 11.55 1.06 -0.13
N ILE A 47 10.49 1.74 -0.58
CA ILE A 47 9.71 2.66 0.28
C ILE A 47 9.13 1.91 1.50
N ALA A 48 8.73 0.65 1.33
CA ALA A 48 8.20 -0.17 2.41
C ALA A 48 9.27 -0.74 3.37
N ASP A 49 10.53 -0.39 3.19
CA ASP A 49 11.68 -0.97 3.92
C ASP A 49 11.75 -2.51 3.87
N ILE A 50 11.16 -3.10 2.82
CA ILE A 50 11.21 -4.55 2.54
C ILE A 50 12.44 -4.90 1.69
N MET A 51 12.96 -3.91 0.96
CA MET A 51 14.08 -4.07 0.05
C MET A 51 15.11 -2.96 0.23
N VAL A 52 16.33 -3.32 0.53
CA VAL A 52 17.44 -2.36 0.65
C VAL A 52 17.83 -1.84 -0.75
N PRO A 53 17.93 -0.52 -0.95
CA PRO A 53 18.46 0.05 -2.20
C PRO A 53 19.92 -0.33 -2.44
N THR A 54 20.36 -0.25 -3.69
CA THR A 54 21.80 -0.39 -4.03
C THR A 54 22.54 0.92 -3.76
N ASN A 55 21.89 2.06 -4.08
CA ASN A 55 22.38 3.41 -3.80
C ASN A 55 21.21 4.32 -3.44
N GLY A 56 21.49 5.44 -2.79
CA GLY A 56 20.51 6.43 -2.35
C GLY A 56 19.88 6.05 -1.02
N ALA A 57 18.99 6.90 -0.55
CA ALA A 57 18.30 6.73 0.73
C ALA A 57 16.86 7.27 0.66
N ILE A 58 16.05 6.91 1.65
CA ILE A 58 14.69 7.39 1.81
C ILE A 58 14.57 7.98 3.22
N TYR A 59 14.00 9.17 3.31
CA TYR A 59 13.84 9.90 4.57
C TYR A 59 12.36 10.18 4.84
N TYR A 60 11.94 9.98 6.07
CA TYR A 60 10.65 10.42 6.57
C TYR A 60 10.86 11.57 7.56
N ASP A 61 10.33 12.75 7.24
CA ASP A 61 10.55 13.99 8.00
C ASP A 61 12.03 14.22 8.39
N GLY A 62 12.94 13.94 7.45
CA GLY A 62 14.39 14.11 7.59
C GLY A 62 15.14 12.99 8.27
N GLN A 63 14.47 11.91 8.73
CA GLN A 63 15.10 10.73 9.32
C GLN A 63 15.16 9.57 8.31
N ASP A 64 16.29 8.90 8.21
CA ASP A 64 16.43 7.72 7.35
C ASP A 64 15.47 6.60 7.82
N ILE A 65 14.64 6.09 6.91
CA ILE A 65 13.62 5.08 7.23
C ILE A 65 14.22 3.77 7.72
N HIS A 66 15.41 3.42 7.23
CA HIS A 66 16.10 2.19 7.64
C HIS A 66 16.61 2.30 9.09
N GLU A 67 17.13 3.47 9.46
CA GLU A 67 17.55 3.76 10.85
C GLU A 67 16.35 3.84 11.79
N MET A 68 15.21 4.38 11.35
CA MET A 68 13.96 4.38 12.12
C MET A 68 13.47 2.97 12.44
N GLY A 69 13.67 2.02 11.54
CA GLY A 69 13.37 0.61 11.73
C GLY A 69 11.92 0.35 12.16
N LYS A 70 11.69 -0.10 13.41
CA LYS A 70 10.34 -0.40 13.93
C LYS A 70 9.42 0.83 13.90
N ALA A 71 9.93 2.01 14.27
CA ALA A 71 9.14 3.24 14.33
C ALA A 71 8.58 3.61 12.95
N TYR A 72 9.35 3.41 11.87
CA TYR A 72 8.84 3.61 10.51
C TYR A 72 7.75 2.59 10.15
N ARG A 73 7.95 1.31 10.47
CA ARG A 73 6.96 0.25 10.17
C ARG A 73 5.64 0.43 10.89
N GLU A 74 5.62 1.04 12.07
CA GLU A 74 4.39 1.41 12.80
C GLU A 74 3.58 2.47 12.05
N LEU A 75 4.24 3.37 11.33
CA LEU A 75 3.61 4.42 10.51
C LEU A 75 3.16 3.93 9.14
N PHE A 76 3.53 2.70 8.74
CA PHE A 76 3.45 2.25 7.36
C PHE A 76 2.38 1.19 7.14
N GLY A 77 1.63 1.34 6.05
CA GLY A 77 0.72 0.33 5.51
C GLY A 77 1.12 -0.06 4.10
N PHE A 78 1.16 -1.37 3.82
CA PHE A 78 1.53 -1.88 2.50
C PHE A 78 0.54 -2.91 1.97
N LEU A 79 0.07 -2.67 0.76
CA LEU A 79 -0.66 -3.66 -0.03
C LEU A 79 0.22 -4.06 -1.23
N PRO A 80 0.85 -5.22 -1.23
CA PRO A 80 1.55 -5.73 -2.39
C PRO A 80 0.58 -6.17 -3.49
N GLN A 81 1.07 -6.38 -4.71
CA GLN A 81 0.27 -6.90 -5.82
C GLN A 81 -0.36 -8.25 -5.47
N ASP A 82 0.42 -9.15 -4.87
CA ASP A 82 -0.04 -10.39 -4.29
C ASP A 82 0.26 -10.41 -2.79
N PHE A 83 -0.76 -10.56 -1.96
CA PHE A 83 -0.58 -10.74 -0.53
C PHE A 83 -0.79 -12.19 -0.12
N GLY A 84 0.10 -12.69 0.73
CA GLY A 84 0.05 -14.05 1.25
C GLY A 84 -1.03 -14.21 2.33
N TYR A 85 -1.76 -15.33 2.29
CA TYR A 85 -2.68 -15.73 3.36
C TYR A 85 -2.71 -17.27 3.48
N SER A 86 -2.96 -17.78 4.67
CA SER A 86 -3.23 -19.21 4.85
C SER A 86 -4.58 -19.56 4.24
N ARG A 87 -4.64 -20.69 3.52
CA ARG A 87 -5.87 -21.19 2.89
C ARG A 87 -6.99 -21.47 3.89
N ASP A 88 -6.63 -21.73 5.14
CA ASP A 88 -7.59 -22.07 6.20
C ASP A 88 -8.10 -20.84 6.97
N PHE A 89 -7.47 -19.70 6.83
CA PHE A 89 -7.90 -18.50 7.50
C PHE A 89 -9.23 -17.97 6.94
N THR A 90 -10.14 -17.65 7.85
CA THR A 90 -11.25 -16.74 7.53
C THR A 90 -10.75 -15.31 7.40
N VAL A 91 -11.56 -14.44 6.82
CA VAL A 91 -11.24 -12.99 6.78
C VAL A 91 -10.94 -12.45 8.18
N LYS A 92 -11.76 -12.84 9.17
CA LYS A 92 -11.58 -12.44 10.57
C LYS A 92 -10.24 -12.93 11.11
N ASP A 93 -9.95 -14.23 11.02
CA ASP A 93 -8.72 -14.81 11.58
C ASP A 93 -7.48 -14.17 10.98
N TYR A 94 -7.49 -13.93 9.66
CA TYR A 94 -6.40 -13.25 8.97
C TYR A 94 -6.19 -11.83 9.47
N LEU A 95 -7.27 -11.04 9.59
CA LEU A 95 -7.15 -9.66 10.05
C LEU A 95 -6.77 -9.57 11.52
N GLU A 96 -7.22 -10.48 12.39
CA GLU A 96 -6.79 -10.59 13.77
C GLU A 96 -5.29 -10.95 13.87
N TYR A 97 -4.84 -11.90 13.06
CA TYR A 97 -3.43 -12.26 12.97
C TYR A 97 -2.56 -11.07 12.50
N MET A 98 -2.99 -10.37 11.45
CA MET A 98 -2.28 -9.20 10.95
C MET A 98 -2.30 -8.03 11.94
N ALA A 99 -3.38 -7.84 12.67
CA ALA A 99 -3.47 -6.83 13.73
C ALA A 99 -2.45 -7.09 14.85
N ALA A 100 -2.31 -8.36 15.26
CA ALA A 100 -1.30 -8.75 16.24
C ALA A 100 0.13 -8.52 15.74
N LEU A 101 0.43 -8.82 14.49
CA LEU A 101 1.75 -8.56 13.88
C LEU A 101 2.08 -7.06 13.76
N LYS A 102 1.05 -6.22 13.70
CA LYS A 102 1.18 -4.75 13.62
C LYS A 102 1.07 -4.06 14.99
N ASP A 103 1.16 -4.80 16.07
CA ASP A 103 1.04 -4.30 17.45
C ASP A 103 -0.25 -3.49 17.70
N VAL A 104 -1.35 -3.80 16.99
CA VAL A 104 -2.66 -3.18 17.25
C VAL A 104 -3.18 -3.68 18.59
N PRO A 105 -3.55 -2.78 19.54
CA PRO A 105 -4.01 -3.20 20.85
C PRO A 105 -5.23 -4.12 20.78
N ALA A 106 -5.20 -5.24 21.50
CA ALA A 106 -6.25 -6.27 21.46
C ALA A 106 -7.67 -5.69 21.71
N ARG A 107 -7.78 -4.70 22.63
CA ARG A 107 -9.04 -3.99 22.93
C ARG A 107 -9.62 -3.22 21.73
N GLU A 108 -8.78 -2.82 20.77
CA GLU A 108 -9.16 -2.03 19.59
C GLU A 108 -9.35 -2.89 18.35
N THR A 109 -8.71 -4.06 18.30
CA THR A 109 -8.63 -4.93 17.12
C THR A 109 -10.00 -5.23 16.53
N SER A 110 -10.94 -5.71 17.35
CA SER A 110 -12.28 -6.08 16.85
C SER A 110 -13.05 -4.88 16.29
N ARG A 111 -12.94 -3.72 16.94
CA ARG A 111 -13.57 -2.47 16.48
C ARG A 111 -12.99 -2.01 15.14
N LYS A 112 -11.66 -1.98 15.03
CA LYS A 112 -10.96 -1.58 13.78
C LYS A 112 -11.28 -2.53 12.62
N ILE A 113 -11.25 -3.83 12.87
CA ILE A 113 -11.61 -4.84 11.85
C ILE A 113 -13.05 -4.63 11.37
N ASN A 114 -14.01 -4.52 12.28
CA ASN A 114 -15.41 -4.32 11.88
C ASN A 114 -15.58 -3.06 11.05
N HIS A 115 -15.01 -1.95 11.49
CA HIS A 115 -15.06 -0.68 10.76
C HIS A 115 -14.48 -0.79 9.34
N LEU A 116 -13.31 -1.41 9.18
CA LEU A 116 -12.70 -1.61 7.87
C LEU A 116 -13.51 -2.56 6.98
N LEU A 117 -14.10 -3.62 7.55
CA LEU A 117 -14.95 -4.54 6.80
C LEU A 117 -16.25 -3.87 6.33
N ASP A 118 -16.84 -2.98 7.13
CA ASP A 118 -18.03 -2.21 6.74
C ASP A 118 -17.72 -1.26 5.58
N ILE A 119 -16.67 -0.46 5.69
CA ILE A 119 -16.23 0.47 4.64
C ILE A 119 -15.92 -0.28 3.33
N LEU A 120 -15.25 -1.43 3.43
CA LEU A 120 -14.82 -2.23 2.28
C LEU A 120 -15.90 -3.23 1.82
N THR A 121 -17.10 -3.18 2.38
CA THR A 121 -18.24 -4.05 2.01
C THR A 121 -17.88 -5.54 2.10
N LEU A 122 -17.29 -5.95 3.23
CA LEU A 122 -16.84 -7.32 3.50
C LEU A 122 -17.49 -7.93 4.75
N SER A 123 -18.40 -7.22 5.43
CA SER A 123 -19.00 -7.66 6.70
C SER A 123 -19.70 -9.01 6.59
N ASP A 124 -20.42 -9.25 5.48
CA ASP A 124 -21.14 -10.51 5.21
C ASP A 124 -20.23 -11.72 4.99
N VAL A 125 -18.96 -11.47 4.65
CA VAL A 125 -17.98 -12.52 4.38
C VAL A 125 -16.92 -12.68 5.47
N LYS A 126 -17.05 -11.96 6.57
CA LYS A 126 -16.10 -11.94 7.69
C LYS A 126 -15.69 -13.33 8.18
N ARG A 127 -16.63 -14.30 8.20
CA ARG A 127 -16.40 -15.68 8.64
C ARG A 127 -16.11 -16.66 7.49
N LYS A 128 -16.06 -16.18 6.23
CA LYS A 128 -15.71 -17.03 5.09
C LYS A 128 -14.20 -17.17 4.97
N LYS A 129 -13.75 -18.35 4.52
CA LYS A 129 -12.33 -18.56 4.19
C LYS A 129 -11.92 -17.67 3.03
N ILE A 130 -10.77 -16.99 3.14
CA ILE A 130 -10.25 -16.07 2.09
C ILE A 130 -10.09 -16.81 0.76
N ALA A 131 -9.68 -18.07 0.79
CA ALA A 131 -9.54 -18.89 -0.41
C ALA A 131 -10.83 -18.98 -1.26
N LYS A 132 -12.01 -18.85 -0.64
CA LYS A 132 -13.33 -18.93 -1.29
C LYS A 132 -13.88 -17.58 -1.79
N LEU A 133 -13.15 -16.50 -1.58
CA LEU A 133 -13.55 -15.15 -2.01
C LEU A 133 -13.21 -14.90 -3.49
N SER A 134 -13.95 -13.99 -4.12
CA SER A 134 -13.60 -13.45 -5.45
C SER A 134 -12.27 -12.69 -5.41
N GLY A 135 -11.66 -12.46 -6.58
CA GLY A 135 -10.43 -11.66 -6.69
C GLY A 135 -10.56 -10.26 -6.07
N GLY A 136 -11.64 -9.55 -6.41
CA GLY A 136 -11.92 -8.23 -5.85
C GLY A 136 -12.16 -8.25 -4.33
N MET A 137 -12.88 -9.26 -3.80
CA MET A 137 -13.02 -9.44 -2.35
C MET A 137 -11.67 -9.68 -1.67
N LYS A 138 -10.83 -10.56 -2.23
CA LYS A 138 -9.47 -10.78 -1.71
C LYS A 138 -8.68 -9.49 -1.70
N ARG A 139 -8.75 -8.71 -2.78
CA ARG A 139 -8.05 -7.41 -2.87
C ARG A 139 -8.49 -6.47 -1.76
N ARG A 140 -9.80 -6.39 -1.48
CA ARG A 140 -10.34 -5.57 -0.38
C ARG A 140 -9.91 -6.07 1.00
N VAL A 141 -9.77 -7.37 1.22
CA VAL A 141 -9.16 -7.92 2.45
C VAL A 141 -7.70 -7.46 2.58
N GLY A 142 -6.94 -7.46 1.48
CA GLY A 142 -5.59 -6.93 1.44
C GLY A 142 -5.52 -5.43 1.77
N ILE A 143 -6.48 -4.62 1.29
CA ILE A 143 -6.59 -3.21 1.66
C ILE A 143 -6.87 -3.07 3.16
N ALA A 144 -7.82 -3.85 3.70
CA ALA A 144 -8.13 -3.84 5.13
C ALA A 144 -6.88 -4.11 5.99
N GLN A 145 -6.09 -5.16 5.64
CA GLN A 145 -4.86 -5.47 6.40
C GLN A 145 -3.82 -4.35 6.33
N ALA A 146 -3.70 -3.66 5.17
CA ALA A 146 -2.75 -2.56 5.04
C ALA A 146 -3.08 -1.38 5.97
N MET A 147 -4.36 -1.22 6.34
CA MET A 147 -4.90 -0.09 7.10
C MET A 147 -5.11 -0.36 8.60
N LEU A 148 -4.89 -1.58 9.09
CA LEU A 148 -5.18 -1.98 10.48
C LEU A 148 -4.51 -1.11 11.55
N ASN A 149 -3.28 -0.68 11.31
CA ASN A 149 -2.50 0.16 12.23
C ASN A 149 -2.73 1.66 12.04
N ASP A 150 -3.75 2.06 11.27
CA ASP A 150 -4.04 3.48 10.94
C ASP A 150 -2.79 4.23 10.41
N PRO A 151 -2.21 3.76 9.29
CA PRO A 151 -0.90 4.20 8.84
C PRO A 151 -0.90 5.68 8.41
N LYS A 152 0.22 6.36 8.63
CA LYS A 152 0.50 7.70 8.10
C LYS A 152 0.99 7.66 6.65
N ILE A 153 1.59 6.55 6.26
CA ILE A 153 2.05 6.28 4.89
C ILE A 153 1.38 4.99 4.41
N LEU A 154 0.58 5.06 3.36
CA LEU A 154 -0.10 3.91 2.76
C LEU A 154 0.38 3.73 1.32
N VAL A 155 0.99 2.60 1.03
CA VAL A 155 1.48 2.25 -0.31
C VAL A 155 0.71 1.05 -0.84
N MET A 156 0.14 1.17 -2.03
CA MET A 156 -0.70 0.13 -2.61
C MET A 156 -0.30 -0.15 -4.06
N ASP A 157 0.08 -1.39 -4.34
CA ASP A 157 0.46 -1.85 -5.67
C ASP A 157 -0.76 -2.43 -6.39
N GLU A 158 -1.26 -1.72 -7.43
CA GLU A 158 -2.42 -2.09 -8.25
C GLU A 158 -3.71 -2.36 -7.42
N PRO A 159 -4.14 -1.46 -6.50
CA PRO A 159 -5.22 -1.76 -5.55
C PRO A 159 -6.59 -1.99 -6.20
N THR A 160 -6.81 -1.48 -7.39
CA THR A 160 -8.08 -1.54 -8.13
C THR A 160 -8.18 -2.75 -9.06
N ALA A 161 -7.12 -3.54 -9.16
CA ALA A 161 -7.13 -4.74 -9.99
C ALA A 161 -8.22 -5.74 -9.53
N GLY A 162 -9.09 -6.13 -10.46
CA GLY A 162 -10.19 -7.08 -10.19
C GLY A 162 -11.40 -6.48 -9.46
N LEU A 163 -11.43 -5.18 -9.20
CA LEU A 163 -12.61 -4.48 -8.70
C LEU A 163 -13.58 -4.17 -9.86
N ASP A 164 -14.87 -4.30 -9.61
CA ASP A 164 -15.88 -3.80 -10.54
C ASP A 164 -15.97 -2.26 -10.55
N PRO A 165 -16.63 -1.63 -11.55
CA PRO A 165 -16.69 -0.17 -11.65
C PRO A 165 -17.28 0.51 -10.40
N GLY A 166 -18.30 -0.08 -9.77
CA GLY A 166 -18.91 0.47 -8.56
C GLY A 166 -17.99 0.35 -7.35
N GLU A 167 -17.24 -0.75 -7.23
CA GLU A 167 -16.21 -0.95 -6.21
C GLU A 167 -15.06 0.05 -6.36
N ARG A 168 -14.62 0.34 -7.60
CA ARG A 168 -13.58 1.36 -7.87
C ARG A 168 -14.02 2.75 -7.43
N VAL A 169 -15.27 3.13 -7.67
CA VAL A 169 -15.80 4.43 -7.20
C VAL A 169 -15.79 4.52 -5.68
N ARG A 170 -16.27 3.47 -4.98
CA ARG A 170 -16.25 3.43 -3.51
C ARG A 170 -14.84 3.49 -2.95
N PHE A 171 -13.93 2.73 -3.53
CA PHE A 171 -12.51 2.75 -3.16
C PHE A 171 -11.91 4.15 -3.33
N ARG A 172 -12.15 4.82 -4.46
CA ARG A 172 -11.65 6.17 -4.71
C ARG A 172 -12.15 7.17 -3.67
N ASN A 173 -13.45 7.18 -3.39
CA ASN A 173 -14.02 8.09 -2.39
C ASN A 173 -13.40 7.87 -1.01
N PHE A 174 -13.27 6.60 -0.61
CA PHE A 174 -12.66 6.24 0.65
C PHE A 174 -11.19 6.67 0.74
N ILE A 175 -10.39 6.44 -0.30
CA ILE A 175 -8.97 6.85 -0.31
C ILE A 175 -8.82 8.37 -0.34
N SER A 176 -9.68 9.08 -1.05
CA SER A 176 -9.69 10.53 -1.05
C SER A 176 -9.90 11.09 0.36
N GLU A 177 -10.87 10.56 1.10
CA GLU A 177 -11.12 10.96 2.49
C GLU A 177 -9.96 10.56 3.41
N PHE A 178 -9.44 9.33 3.26
CA PHE A 178 -8.35 8.81 4.08
C PHE A 178 -7.05 9.62 3.94
N SER A 179 -6.80 10.22 2.77
CA SER A 179 -5.51 10.85 2.42
C SER A 179 -5.29 12.26 2.97
N HIS A 180 -6.29 12.89 3.59
CA HIS A 180 -6.21 14.32 3.98
C HIS A 180 -4.97 14.68 4.82
N ASP A 181 -4.61 13.83 5.77
CA ASP A 181 -3.45 14.00 6.66
C ASP A 181 -2.40 12.87 6.52
N ARG A 182 -2.38 12.18 5.37
CA ARG A 182 -1.57 10.98 5.11
C ARG A 182 -0.94 11.03 3.73
N ILE A 183 0.17 10.33 3.57
CA ILE A 183 0.78 10.07 2.27
C ILE A 183 0.18 8.76 1.73
N VAL A 184 -0.48 8.82 0.60
CA VAL A 184 -1.02 7.62 -0.08
C VAL A 184 -0.39 7.51 -1.45
N LEU A 185 0.37 6.43 -1.70
CA LEU A 185 1.00 6.13 -2.99
C LEU A 185 0.28 4.93 -3.63
N ILE A 186 -0.26 5.13 -4.82
CA ILE A 186 -0.98 4.09 -5.58
C ILE A 186 -0.26 3.84 -6.88
N SER A 187 0.23 2.63 -7.11
CA SER A 187 0.68 2.23 -8.43
C SER A 187 -0.50 1.78 -9.29
N THR A 188 -0.48 2.17 -10.55
CA THR A 188 -1.41 1.63 -11.55
C THR A 188 -0.87 1.82 -12.97
N HIS A 189 -1.33 0.98 -13.88
CA HIS A 189 -1.16 1.18 -15.32
C HIS A 189 -2.43 1.77 -15.97
N ILE A 190 -3.51 1.97 -15.18
CA ILE A 190 -4.80 2.50 -15.64
C ILE A 190 -4.94 3.94 -15.11
N VAL A 191 -4.79 4.92 -16.00
CA VAL A 191 -4.83 6.35 -15.65
C VAL A 191 -6.13 6.74 -14.94
N SER A 192 -7.29 6.23 -15.41
CA SER A 192 -8.60 6.54 -14.82
C SER A 192 -8.76 6.07 -13.36
N ASP A 193 -7.90 5.20 -12.85
CA ASP A 193 -7.97 4.76 -11.46
C ASP A 193 -7.48 5.83 -10.48
N VAL A 194 -6.59 6.71 -10.92
CA VAL A 194 -6.00 7.77 -10.10
C VAL A 194 -6.34 9.19 -10.56
N GLU A 195 -6.80 9.37 -11.81
CA GLU A 195 -7.09 10.67 -12.41
C GLU A 195 -7.99 11.57 -11.54
N TYR A 196 -8.98 10.97 -10.87
CA TYR A 196 -9.95 11.72 -10.06
C TYR A 196 -9.57 11.89 -8.59
N ILE A 197 -8.54 11.19 -8.09
CA ILE A 197 -8.16 11.23 -6.67
C ILE A 197 -6.72 11.65 -6.44
N ALA A 198 -5.82 11.43 -7.41
CA ALA A 198 -4.44 11.79 -7.25
C ALA A 198 -4.27 13.32 -7.32
N THR A 199 -3.70 13.87 -6.28
CA THR A 199 -3.31 15.29 -6.26
C THR A 199 -2.07 15.53 -7.12
N ARG A 200 -1.22 14.49 -7.27
CA ARG A 200 0.02 14.50 -8.07
C ARG A 200 0.28 13.13 -8.66
N ASN A 201 0.94 13.10 -9.82
CA ASN A 201 1.32 11.87 -10.48
C ASN A 201 2.83 11.85 -10.76
N ALA A 202 3.45 10.72 -10.49
CA ALA A 202 4.79 10.39 -10.93
C ALA A 202 4.69 9.33 -12.05
N ILE A 203 5.43 9.55 -13.13
CA ILE A 203 5.44 8.61 -14.26
C ILE A 203 6.80 7.91 -14.27
N MET A 204 6.77 6.59 -14.18
CA MET A 204 7.97 5.77 -14.17
C MET A 204 8.13 5.03 -15.50
N LYS A 205 9.27 5.21 -16.14
CA LYS A 205 9.65 4.55 -17.39
C LYS A 205 11.09 4.05 -17.30
N ASP A 206 11.32 2.77 -17.63
CA ASP A 206 12.66 2.16 -17.68
C ASP A 206 13.52 2.41 -16.42
N GLY A 207 12.86 2.35 -15.24
CA GLY A 207 13.51 2.54 -13.95
C GLY A 207 13.73 3.99 -13.53
N LYS A 208 13.25 4.96 -14.29
CA LYS A 208 13.39 6.40 -14.02
C LYS A 208 12.02 7.06 -13.89
#